data_7c325f5785f6a725f8e11fda970976cb
#
_entry.id   7c325f5785f6a725f8e11fda970976cb
#
_cell.length_a   1.000
_cell.length_b   1.000
_cell.length_c   1.000
_cell.angle_alpha   90.00
_cell.angle_beta   90.00
_cell.angle_gamma   90.00
#
_symmetry.space_group_name_H-M   'P 1'
#
loop_
_entity.id
_entity.type
_entity.pdbx_description
1 polymer ?
#
loop_
_entity_poly.entity_id
_entity_poly.type
_entity_poly.pdbx_seq_one_letter_code
_entity_poly.pdbx_strand_id
1 'polypeptide(L)'
;VSKLKNKQVPFYEPGLEEHFQDNETFSRMSFTSSYDEIDWENTDVAFICVQTPNNLETNSVDTRFLESAITEINNLNNPKLVVTVKSTIPPYEIEKVCNKVGMDKNEITFNPEFLREGTAIEDFFQPDRIVIGGNDPEKISILRELYKGFDAELIETDPISSQLIKYLA
;
A
#
# COMPACT_ATOMS: atom_id res chain seq x y z
N VAL A 1 -17.37 -3.19 -3.12
CA VAL A 1 -17.19 -3.18 -4.58
C VAL A 1 -18.39 -2.58 -5.28
N SER A 2 -19.65 -3.03 -5.04
CA SER A 2 -20.85 -2.53 -5.77
C SER A 2 -21.02 -1.01 -5.68
N LYS A 3 -20.83 -0.41 -4.49
CA LYS A 3 -20.88 1.05 -4.31
C LYS A 3 -19.84 1.75 -5.18
N LEU A 4 -18.59 1.26 -5.15
CA LEU A 4 -17.48 1.85 -5.92
C LEU A 4 -17.75 1.78 -7.43
N LYS A 5 -18.24 0.65 -7.95
CA LYS A 5 -18.64 0.52 -9.37
C LYS A 5 -19.73 1.51 -9.78
N ASN A 6 -20.54 1.99 -8.83
CA ASN A 6 -21.59 3.00 -9.03
C ASN A 6 -21.16 4.42 -8.65
N LYS A 7 -19.85 4.69 -8.59
CA LYS A 7 -19.29 6.00 -8.19
C LYS A 7 -19.73 6.48 -6.79
N GLN A 8 -20.01 5.53 -5.89
CA GLN A 8 -20.38 5.84 -4.51
C GLN A 8 -19.23 5.52 -3.58
N VAL A 9 -18.70 6.53 -2.91
CA VAL A 9 -17.68 6.33 -1.88
C VAL A 9 -18.29 5.67 -0.64
N PRO A 10 -17.62 4.69 -0.02
CA PRO A 10 -18.17 3.93 1.11
C PRO A 10 -18.14 4.66 2.46
N PHE A 11 -17.38 5.74 2.55
CA PHE A 11 -17.19 6.58 3.75
C PHE A 11 -17.03 8.04 3.32
N TYR A 12 -17.19 8.95 4.27
CA TYR A 12 -17.00 10.37 4.02
C TYR A 12 -15.55 10.78 4.22
N GLU A 13 -14.98 11.43 3.22
CA GLU A 13 -13.69 12.14 3.28
C GLU A 13 -13.82 13.37 2.36
N PRO A 14 -13.51 14.59 2.84
CA PRO A 14 -13.59 15.80 2.02
C PRO A 14 -12.77 15.67 0.73
N GLY A 15 -13.36 16.01 -0.42
CA GLY A 15 -12.70 15.92 -1.73
C GLY A 15 -12.71 14.54 -2.39
N LEU A 16 -12.99 13.45 -1.66
CA LEU A 16 -12.93 12.10 -2.24
C LEU A 16 -14.05 11.86 -3.25
N GLU A 17 -15.26 12.35 -2.97
CA GLU A 17 -16.40 12.14 -3.87
C GLU A 17 -16.20 12.83 -5.21
N GLU A 18 -15.60 14.02 -5.22
CA GLU A 18 -15.29 14.79 -6.43
C GLU A 18 -14.36 14.00 -7.36
N HIS A 19 -13.33 13.32 -6.82
CA HIS A 19 -12.44 12.46 -7.60
C HIS A 19 -13.17 11.26 -8.20
N PHE A 20 -14.14 10.66 -7.48
CA PHE A 20 -14.95 9.55 -8.00
C PHE A 20 -15.97 10.01 -9.06
N GLN A 21 -16.43 11.25 -9.01
CA GLN A 21 -17.33 11.81 -10.02
C GLN A 21 -16.60 12.23 -11.29
N ASP A 22 -15.29 12.51 -11.24
CA ASP A 22 -14.51 12.82 -12.41
C ASP A 22 -14.41 11.61 -13.35
N ASN A 23 -14.91 11.80 -14.58
CA ASN A 23 -15.03 10.71 -15.54
C ASN A 23 -13.67 10.22 -16.06
N GLU A 24 -12.68 11.09 -16.19
CA GLU A 24 -11.35 10.72 -16.65
C GLU A 24 -10.65 9.86 -15.60
N THR A 25 -10.64 10.29 -14.34
CA THR A 25 -10.10 9.54 -13.22
C THR A 25 -10.79 8.20 -13.06
N PHE A 26 -12.12 8.20 -13.04
CA PHE A 26 -12.89 6.96 -12.84
C PHE A 26 -12.70 5.94 -13.96
N SER A 27 -12.52 6.38 -15.21
CA SER A 27 -12.31 5.49 -16.36
C SER A 27 -11.03 4.66 -16.29
N ARG A 28 -10.08 5.09 -15.44
CA ARG A 28 -8.81 4.38 -15.19
C ARG A 28 -8.90 3.40 -14.02
N MET A 29 -10.06 3.32 -13.34
CA MET A 29 -10.26 2.47 -12.17
C MET A 29 -11.07 1.23 -12.54
N SER A 30 -10.70 0.10 -11.96
CA SER A 30 -11.54 -1.10 -11.91
C SER A 30 -11.65 -1.60 -10.49
N PHE A 31 -12.79 -2.22 -10.16
CA PHE A 31 -13.08 -2.67 -8.80
C PHE A 31 -13.52 -4.12 -8.82
N THR A 32 -12.78 -4.98 -8.13
CA THR A 32 -13.12 -6.39 -7.98
C THR A 32 -13.00 -6.84 -6.52
N SER A 33 -13.62 -7.95 -6.17
CA SER A 33 -13.41 -8.68 -4.92
C SER A 33 -12.71 -10.03 -5.13
N SER A 34 -12.26 -10.28 -6.35
CA SER A 34 -11.55 -11.52 -6.70
C SER A 34 -10.18 -11.21 -7.27
N TYR A 35 -9.18 -11.90 -6.76
CA TYR A 35 -7.82 -11.84 -7.30
C TYR A 35 -7.73 -12.41 -8.73
N ASP A 36 -8.61 -13.35 -9.09
CA ASP A 36 -8.66 -13.97 -10.42
C ASP A 36 -9.11 -13.02 -11.54
N GLU A 37 -9.75 -11.90 -11.17
CA GLU A 37 -10.18 -10.86 -12.12
C GLU A 37 -9.11 -9.81 -12.41
N ILE A 38 -7.94 -9.92 -11.79
CA ILE A 38 -6.84 -8.96 -11.95
C ILE A 38 -5.89 -9.46 -13.04
N ASP A 39 -5.53 -8.57 -13.95
CA ASP A 39 -4.50 -8.83 -14.97
C ASP A 39 -3.09 -8.70 -14.36
N TRP A 40 -2.67 -9.75 -13.65
CA TRP A 40 -1.38 -9.77 -12.98
C TRP A 40 -0.17 -9.76 -13.92
N GLU A 41 -0.34 -10.21 -15.17
CA GLU A 41 0.74 -10.19 -16.17
C GLU A 41 1.11 -8.76 -16.59
N ASN A 42 0.14 -7.84 -16.55
CA ASN A 42 0.29 -6.43 -16.88
C ASN A 42 0.23 -5.52 -15.65
N THR A 43 0.43 -6.07 -14.45
CA THR A 43 0.48 -5.29 -13.21
C THR A 43 1.92 -5.08 -12.76
N ASP A 44 2.35 -3.82 -12.63
CA ASP A 44 3.71 -3.47 -12.20
C ASP A 44 3.84 -3.41 -10.68
N VAL A 45 2.82 -2.88 -9.99
CA VAL A 45 2.86 -2.64 -8.53
C VAL A 45 1.58 -3.10 -7.85
N ALA A 46 1.71 -3.82 -6.75
CA ALA A 46 0.63 -4.18 -5.85
C ALA A 46 0.78 -3.47 -4.51
N PHE A 47 -0.09 -2.49 -4.22
CA PHE A 47 -0.15 -1.85 -2.91
C PHE A 47 -1.04 -2.63 -1.95
N ILE A 48 -0.47 -3.05 -0.83
CA ILE A 48 -1.21 -3.70 0.26
C ILE A 48 -1.63 -2.64 1.27
N CYS A 49 -2.93 -2.33 1.27
CA CYS A 49 -3.56 -1.30 2.11
C CYS A 49 -4.61 -1.94 3.03
N VAL A 50 -4.25 -3.02 3.71
CA VAL A 50 -5.15 -3.74 4.60
C VAL A 50 -5.10 -3.19 6.02
N GLN A 51 -6.15 -3.44 6.79
CA GLN A 51 -6.14 -3.08 8.21
C GLN A 51 -5.17 -3.96 9.01
N THR A 52 -4.53 -3.35 10.01
CA THR A 52 -3.59 -4.01 10.95
C THR A 52 -3.99 -3.65 12.39
N PRO A 53 -5.16 -4.15 12.87
CA PRO A 53 -5.68 -3.76 14.17
C PRO A 53 -4.82 -4.29 15.32
N ASN A 54 -4.75 -3.53 16.40
CA ASN A 54 -4.09 -3.98 17.62
C ASN A 54 -4.99 -4.98 18.36
N ASN A 55 -4.42 -6.11 18.74
CA ASN A 55 -5.03 -7.03 19.68
C ASN A 55 -4.70 -6.58 21.11
N LEU A 56 -5.68 -6.02 21.79
CA LEU A 56 -5.52 -5.47 23.14
C LEU A 56 -5.24 -6.54 24.20
N GLU A 57 -5.61 -7.80 23.96
CA GLU A 57 -5.38 -8.90 24.90
C GLU A 57 -3.92 -9.40 24.86
N THR A 58 -3.35 -9.44 23.65
CA THR A 58 -1.98 -9.95 23.44
C THR A 58 -0.95 -8.82 23.29
N ASN A 59 -1.41 -7.57 23.23
CA ASN A 59 -0.59 -6.39 22.93
C ASN A 59 0.25 -6.55 21.65
N SER A 60 -0.32 -7.19 20.65
CA SER A 60 0.31 -7.46 19.35
C SER A 60 -0.57 -6.95 18.19
N VAL A 61 0.03 -6.77 17.04
CA VAL A 61 -0.69 -6.43 15.81
C VAL A 61 -1.33 -7.70 15.22
N ASP A 62 -2.57 -7.60 14.78
CA ASP A 62 -3.23 -8.66 14.03
C ASP A 62 -2.81 -8.60 12.55
N THR A 63 -1.96 -9.53 12.15
CA THR A 63 -1.38 -9.60 10.81
C THR A 63 -2.15 -10.48 9.83
N ARG A 64 -3.28 -11.07 10.22
CA ARG A 64 -4.03 -12.04 9.38
C ARG A 64 -4.42 -11.50 8.02
N PHE A 65 -4.82 -10.23 7.94
CA PHE A 65 -5.19 -9.62 6.66
C PHE A 65 -3.97 -9.42 5.75
N LEU A 66 -2.83 -9.03 6.35
CA LEU A 66 -1.57 -8.89 5.64
C LEU A 66 -1.04 -10.24 5.16
N GLU A 67 -1.08 -11.26 6.03
CA GLU A 67 -0.72 -12.64 5.69
C GLU A 67 -1.54 -13.15 4.50
N SER A 68 -2.86 -12.94 4.53
CA SER A 68 -3.75 -13.35 3.44
C SER A 68 -3.38 -12.66 2.12
N ALA A 69 -3.19 -11.33 2.13
CA ALA A 69 -2.84 -10.59 0.92
C ALA A 69 -1.48 -11.01 0.36
N ILE A 70 -0.47 -11.18 1.21
CA ILE A 70 0.87 -11.60 0.78
C ILE A 70 0.83 -13.05 0.26
N THR A 71 0.04 -13.93 0.86
CA THR A 71 -0.11 -15.33 0.40
C THR A 71 -0.67 -15.36 -1.03
N GLU A 72 -1.74 -14.62 -1.31
CA GLU A 72 -2.33 -14.55 -2.65
C GLU A 72 -1.31 -14.04 -3.69
N ILE A 73 -0.59 -12.98 -3.35
CA ILE A 73 0.42 -12.39 -4.25
C ILE A 73 1.60 -13.35 -4.45
N ASN A 74 2.09 -13.99 -3.39
CA ASN A 74 3.23 -14.93 -3.46
C ASN A 74 2.91 -16.13 -4.38
N ASN A 75 1.65 -16.61 -4.36
CA ASN A 75 1.20 -17.70 -5.22
C ASN A 75 1.22 -17.37 -6.72
N LEU A 76 1.26 -16.09 -7.09
CA LEU A 76 1.35 -15.67 -8.50
C LEU A 76 2.72 -16.01 -9.12
N ASN A 77 3.76 -16.18 -8.31
CA ASN A 77 5.14 -16.41 -8.77
C ASN A 77 5.60 -15.39 -9.83
N ASN A 78 5.20 -14.11 -9.68
CA ASN A 78 5.58 -13.04 -10.59
C ASN A 78 6.74 -12.21 -10.01
N PRO A 79 8.00 -12.48 -10.40
CA PRO A 79 9.17 -11.79 -9.85
C PRO A 79 9.28 -10.31 -10.27
N LYS A 80 8.52 -9.90 -11.30
CA LYS A 80 8.50 -8.51 -11.78
C LYS A 80 7.56 -7.62 -10.97
N LEU A 81 6.61 -8.21 -10.26
CA LEU A 81 5.63 -7.47 -9.48
C LEU A 81 6.29 -6.81 -8.27
N VAL A 82 6.17 -5.50 -8.18
CA VAL A 82 6.62 -4.76 -6.99
C VAL A 82 5.54 -4.85 -5.92
N VAL A 83 5.80 -5.61 -4.87
CA VAL A 83 4.90 -5.76 -3.73
C VAL A 83 5.22 -4.71 -2.68
N THR A 84 4.27 -3.80 -2.44
CA THR A 84 4.48 -2.64 -1.58
C THR A 84 3.47 -2.62 -0.43
N VAL A 85 3.95 -2.68 0.80
CA VAL A 85 3.12 -2.54 2.00
C VAL A 85 2.94 -1.06 2.33
N LYS A 86 1.70 -0.59 2.28
CA LYS A 86 1.29 0.76 2.68
C LYS A 86 0.69 0.77 4.08
N SER A 87 0.15 -0.37 4.53
CA SER A 87 -0.36 -0.56 5.90
C SER A 87 0.72 -0.31 6.94
N THR A 88 0.34 0.33 8.05
CA THR A 88 1.23 0.52 9.20
C THR A 88 1.48 -0.81 9.90
N ILE A 89 2.75 -1.23 9.96
CA ILE A 89 3.16 -2.48 10.62
C ILE A 89 4.44 -2.22 11.43
N PRO A 90 4.56 -2.76 12.67
CA PRO A 90 5.78 -2.62 13.45
C PRO A 90 6.99 -3.23 12.74
N PRO A 91 8.19 -2.65 12.91
CA PRO A 91 9.43 -3.27 12.44
C PRO A 91 9.53 -4.74 12.88
N TYR A 92 10.06 -5.60 12.02
CA TYR A 92 10.22 -7.04 12.20
C TYR A 92 8.93 -7.90 12.15
N GLU A 93 7.74 -7.33 12.23
CA GLU A 93 6.51 -8.13 12.05
C GLU A 93 6.39 -8.65 10.63
N ILE A 94 6.85 -7.91 9.63
CA ILE A 94 6.87 -8.36 8.24
C ILE A 94 7.72 -9.61 8.04
N GLU A 95 8.83 -9.73 8.76
CA GLU A 95 9.67 -10.92 8.69
C GLU A 95 8.93 -12.18 9.17
N LYS A 96 8.14 -12.05 10.24
CA LYS A 96 7.31 -13.17 10.75
C LYS A 96 6.24 -13.56 9.73
N VAL A 97 5.59 -12.56 9.11
CA VAL A 97 4.59 -12.79 8.05
C VAL A 97 5.23 -13.49 6.87
N CYS A 98 6.33 -12.97 6.35
CA CYS A 98 7.04 -13.55 5.20
C CYS A 98 7.51 -14.99 5.47
N ASN A 99 8.08 -15.26 6.65
CA ASN A 99 8.47 -16.61 7.06
C ASN A 99 7.28 -17.58 7.10
N LYS A 100 6.11 -17.11 7.56
CA LYS A 100 4.89 -17.92 7.65
C LYS A 100 4.32 -18.26 6.27
N VAL A 101 4.39 -17.32 5.32
CA VAL A 101 3.84 -17.50 3.95
C VAL A 101 4.88 -18.03 2.95
N GLY A 102 6.13 -18.17 3.34
CA GLY A 102 7.21 -18.67 2.47
C GLY A 102 7.68 -17.66 1.43
N MET A 103 7.58 -16.36 1.70
CA MET A 103 8.07 -15.28 0.83
C MET A 103 9.38 -14.70 1.38
N ASP A 104 10.32 -14.32 0.52
CA ASP A 104 11.51 -13.57 0.97
C ASP A 104 11.09 -12.15 1.36
N LYS A 105 11.41 -11.74 2.59
CA LYS A 105 11.14 -10.39 3.07
C LYS A 105 11.80 -9.29 2.23
N ASN A 106 12.89 -9.61 1.52
CA ASN A 106 13.58 -8.67 0.65
C ASN A 106 12.79 -8.36 -0.63
N GLU A 107 11.78 -9.18 -0.96
CA GLU A 107 10.86 -8.94 -2.06
C GLU A 107 9.81 -7.85 -1.74
N ILE A 108 9.65 -7.52 -0.46
CA ILE A 108 8.68 -6.53 0.01
C ILE A 108 9.31 -5.14 0.04
N THR A 109 8.60 -4.17 -0.53
CA THR A 109 8.88 -2.74 -0.36
C THR A 109 7.86 -2.11 0.58
N PHE A 110 8.16 -0.93 1.09
CA PHE A 110 7.30 -0.17 2.00
C PHE A 110 7.07 1.24 1.46
N ASN A 111 5.83 1.69 1.54
CA ASN A 111 5.47 3.08 1.26
C ASN A 111 4.42 3.52 2.29
N PRO A 112 4.84 3.82 3.53
CA PRO A 112 3.92 4.26 4.56
C PRO A 112 3.20 5.53 4.15
N GLU A 113 1.96 5.67 4.61
CA GLU A 113 1.13 6.86 4.42
C GLU A 113 1.15 7.75 5.66
N PHE A 114 0.91 9.05 5.50
CA PHE A 114 0.83 10.05 6.56
C PHE A 114 -0.48 10.84 6.49
N LEU A 115 -1.55 10.15 6.06
CA LEU A 115 -2.87 10.74 5.85
C LEU A 115 -3.61 10.92 7.17
N ARG A 116 -4.26 12.08 7.33
CA ARG A 116 -5.12 12.39 8.48
C ARG A 116 -6.58 12.34 8.03
N GLU A 117 -7.45 11.73 8.83
CA GLU A 117 -8.88 11.77 8.59
C GLU A 117 -9.38 13.22 8.51
N GLY A 118 -10.17 13.52 7.48
CA GLY A 118 -10.71 14.85 7.22
C GLY A 118 -9.82 15.76 6.35
N THR A 119 -8.56 15.39 6.11
CA THR A 119 -7.63 16.08 5.19
C THR A 119 -6.84 15.12 4.32
N ALA A 120 -7.27 13.84 4.25
CA ALA A 120 -6.50 12.79 3.58
C ALA A 120 -6.26 13.06 2.09
N ILE A 121 -7.19 13.70 1.40
CA ILE A 121 -7.03 14.07 -0.02
C ILE A 121 -5.95 15.14 -0.18
N GLU A 122 -5.96 16.18 0.66
CA GLU A 122 -4.93 17.21 0.65
C GLU A 122 -3.57 16.63 1.01
N ASP A 123 -3.49 15.85 2.11
CA ASP A 123 -2.27 15.19 2.56
C ASP A 123 -1.68 14.24 1.49
N PHE A 124 -2.54 13.62 0.66
CA PHE A 124 -2.07 12.75 -0.42
C PHE A 124 -1.49 13.52 -1.60
N PHE A 125 -2.17 14.60 -2.05
CA PHE A 125 -1.74 15.36 -3.23
C PHE A 125 -0.68 16.42 -2.92
N GLN A 126 -0.56 16.84 -1.66
CA GLN A 126 0.43 17.81 -1.18
C GLN A 126 1.16 17.25 0.06
N PRO A 127 1.83 16.08 -0.07
CA PRO A 127 2.49 15.47 1.08
C PRO A 127 3.75 16.25 1.47
N ASP A 128 4.02 16.37 2.77
CA ASP A 128 5.29 16.93 3.26
C ASP A 128 6.49 16.08 2.80
N ARG A 129 6.28 14.77 2.69
CA ARG A 129 7.29 13.80 2.27
C ARG A 129 6.65 12.51 1.76
N ILE A 130 7.38 11.83 0.90
CA ILE A 130 7.05 10.48 0.42
C ILE A 130 8.19 9.56 0.87
N VAL A 131 7.88 8.48 1.56
CA VAL A 131 8.89 7.53 2.06
C VAL A 131 8.76 6.22 1.28
N ILE A 132 9.89 5.75 0.74
CA ILE A 132 10.00 4.45 0.08
C ILE A 132 11.09 3.64 0.79
N GLY A 133 10.74 2.48 1.31
CA GLY A 133 11.65 1.55 1.95
C GLY A 133 11.80 0.27 1.13
N GLY A 134 13.03 -0.15 0.89
CA GLY A 134 13.29 -1.39 0.16
C GLY A 134 14.77 -1.71 0.08
N ASN A 135 15.09 -2.97 -0.31
CA ASN A 135 16.46 -3.43 -0.52
C ASN A 135 16.81 -3.57 -2.01
N ASP A 136 15.80 -3.59 -2.89
CA ASP A 136 15.97 -3.75 -4.32
C ASP A 136 15.89 -2.39 -5.04
N PRO A 137 17.00 -1.91 -5.65
CA PRO A 137 17.02 -0.62 -6.34
C PRO A 137 16.11 -0.54 -7.56
N GLU A 138 15.81 -1.66 -8.25
CA GLU A 138 14.92 -1.68 -9.40
C GLU A 138 13.48 -1.46 -8.94
N LYS A 139 13.04 -2.15 -7.88
CA LYS A 139 11.72 -1.96 -7.27
C LYS A 139 11.53 -0.54 -6.73
N ILE A 140 12.55 0.01 -6.05
CA ILE A 140 12.54 1.41 -5.58
C ILE A 140 12.41 2.37 -6.76
N SER A 141 13.12 2.12 -7.87
CA SER A 141 13.03 2.96 -9.07
C SER A 141 11.63 2.99 -9.68
N ILE A 142 10.92 1.85 -9.69
CA ILE A 142 9.53 1.77 -10.17
C ILE A 142 8.62 2.60 -9.25
N LEU A 143 8.76 2.48 -7.93
CA LEU A 143 7.97 3.29 -6.98
C LEU A 143 8.28 4.79 -7.10
N ARG A 144 9.54 5.17 -7.28
CA ARG A 144 9.94 6.57 -7.52
C ARG A 144 9.24 7.16 -8.74
N GLU A 145 9.13 6.41 -9.83
CA GLU A 145 8.48 6.88 -11.05
C GLU A 145 6.98 7.15 -10.83
N LEU A 146 6.29 6.38 -9.97
CA LEU A 146 4.89 6.64 -9.62
C LEU A 146 4.70 8.00 -8.92
N TYR A 147 5.70 8.45 -8.18
CA TYR A 147 5.62 9.71 -7.41
C TYR A 147 6.29 10.90 -8.10
N LYS A 148 6.76 10.75 -9.33
CA LYS A 148 7.51 11.78 -10.07
C LYS A 148 6.75 13.11 -10.27
N GLY A 149 5.42 13.06 -10.24
CA GLY A 149 4.55 14.25 -10.40
C GLY A 149 4.25 15.01 -9.11
N PHE A 150 4.70 14.51 -7.97
CA PHE A 150 4.44 15.11 -6.67
C PHE A 150 5.54 16.12 -6.32
N ASP A 151 5.14 17.30 -5.84
CA ASP A 151 6.05 18.32 -5.31
C ASP A 151 6.31 18.06 -3.83
N ALA A 152 7.12 17.04 -3.54
CA ALA A 152 7.42 16.59 -2.18
C ALA A 152 8.83 15.99 -2.07
N GLU A 153 9.41 16.04 -0.89
CA GLU A 153 10.65 15.35 -0.61
C GLU A 153 10.45 13.83 -0.69
N LEU A 154 11.22 13.16 -1.56
CA LEU A 154 11.23 11.70 -1.67
C LEU A 154 12.39 11.13 -0.83
N ILE A 155 12.06 10.36 0.20
CA ILE A 155 13.01 9.73 1.12
C ILE A 155 13.09 8.24 0.78
N GLU A 156 14.24 7.82 0.26
CA GLU A 156 14.53 6.41 0.01
C GLU A 156 15.40 5.84 1.13
N THR A 157 15.00 4.72 1.69
CA THR A 157 15.69 4.13 2.85
C THR A 157 15.50 2.62 2.91
N ASP A 158 16.09 1.97 3.92
CA ASP A 158 15.85 0.55 4.18
C ASP A 158 14.42 0.27 4.72
N PRO A 159 13.96 -0.98 4.65
CA PRO A 159 12.61 -1.36 5.09
C PRO A 159 12.30 -1.02 6.54
N ILE A 160 13.26 -1.18 7.46
CA ILE A 160 13.05 -0.94 8.89
C ILE A 160 12.93 0.56 9.17
N SER A 161 13.83 1.35 8.59
CA SER A 161 13.82 2.81 8.73
C SER A 161 12.52 3.41 8.20
N SER A 162 12.02 2.94 7.05
CA SER A 162 10.75 3.42 6.50
C SER A 162 9.55 3.17 7.43
N GLN A 163 9.51 2.01 8.08
CA GLN A 163 8.48 1.68 9.06
C GLN A 163 8.61 2.54 10.32
N LEU A 164 9.85 2.74 10.83
CA LEU A 164 10.09 3.57 12.01
C LEU A 164 9.71 5.03 11.77
N ILE A 165 9.96 5.60 10.60
CA ILE A 165 9.56 6.96 10.24
C ILE A 165 8.04 7.13 10.43
N LYS A 166 7.23 6.14 10.04
CA LYS A 166 5.77 6.18 10.26
C LYS A 166 5.38 6.24 11.74
N TYR A 167 6.11 5.54 12.62
CA TYR A 167 5.80 5.52 14.06
C TYR A 167 6.29 6.77 14.81
N LEU A 168 7.22 7.52 14.22
CA LEU A 168 7.83 8.69 14.85
C LEU A 168 7.27 10.01 14.30
N ALA A 169 6.45 9.95 13.25
CA ALA A 169 5.77 11.10 12.64
C ALA A 169 4.39 11.36 13.30
#